data_9689d1cc2421ca4275e3306361cbacd3
#
_entry.id   9689d1cc2421ca4275e3306361cbacd3
#
_cell.length_a   1.000
_cell.length_b   1.000
_cell.length_c   1.000
_cell.angle_alpha   90.00
_cell.angle_beta   90.00
_cell.angle_gamma   90.00
#
_symmetry.space_group_name_H-M   'P 1'
#
loop_
_entity.id
_entity.type
_entity.pdbx_description
1 polymer ?
#
loop_
_entity_poly.entity_id
_entity_poly.type
_entity_poly.pdbx_seq_one_letter_code
_entity_poly.pdbx_strand_id
1 'polypeptide(L)'
;MSTGGATTPSEGWNRFWFRQIPPHVYAVLRIAFGVLCLLDLLGATPISMFWDLNGIAPLPGGGPLGFRSWVVASGFAPAAAWMVFTGTLLAYLCMTLGIGGNAAVIASLVAHVWQTAWNVLPLSAAHQVLTAVLFSLVWADCGQVLTVSPLQNAVTPALRQSIAPLRVLQYQVCLIYFSSGVSKFSSELWRDGSAIYYAMSHNIVQRFPLDVVPLSFQGVATLTTYGTLVFELAFPFLVAWRRTRVLTLLAGVGLHLGAWVTLEVGPFSWVMIATYIAFLPPERLATLVDEVWQRKAARYRPSTPSQGL
;
A
#
# COMPACT_ATOMS: atom_id res chain seq x y z
N MET A 1 -16.34 37.22 27.16
CA MET A 1 -15.56 37.56 25.96
C MET A 1 -14.34 36.64 25.92
N SER A 2 -14.42 35.55 25.18
CA SER A 2 -13.30 34.62 24.97
C SER A 2 -12.46 35.17 23.84
N THR A 3 -11.26 35.67 24.15
CA THR A 3 -10.26 36.11 23.17
C THR A 3 -9.77 34.88 22.43
N GLY A 4 -10.23 34.70 21.22
CA GLY A 4 -9.69 33.74 20.28
C GLY A 4 -8.24 34.12 19.93
N GLY A 5 -7.29 33.63 20.72
CA GLY A 5 -5.86 33.81 20.46
C GLY A 5 -5.51 33.21 19.11
N ALA A 6 -4.96 34.01 18.22
CA ALA A 6 -4.38 33.54 16.98
C ALA A 6 -3.27 32.52 17.31
N THR A 7 -3.41 31.27 16.81
CA THR A 7 -2.37 30.24 17.00
C THR A 7 -1.07 30.70 16.38
N THR A 8 0.03 30.63 17.13
CA THR A 8 1.35 30.96 16.60
C THR A 8 1.74 29.98 15.47
N PRO A 9 2.59 30.40 14.52
CA PRO A 9 3.06 29.50 13.45
C PRO A 9 3.69 28.21 13.98
N SER A 10 4.39 28.28 15.11
CA SER A 10 5.00 27.11 15.79
C SER A 10 3.93 26.16 16.37
N GLU A 11 2.85 26.67 16.94
CA GLU A 11 1.74 25.82 17.40
C GLU A 11 1.00 25.15 16.24
N GLY A 12 0.82 25.86 15.13
CA GLY A 12 0.26 25.30 13.90
C GLY A 12 1.11 24.16 13.35
N TRP A 13 2.42 24.35 13.30
CA TRP A 13 3.40 23.34 12.88
C TRP A 13 3.37 22.11 13.79
N ASN A 14 3.44 22.32 15.09
CA ASN A 14 3.41 21.23 16.08
C ASN A 14 2.09 20.45 16.03
N ARG A 15 0.97 21.13 15.89
CA ARG A 15 -0.34 20.47 15.73
C ARG A 15 -0.42 19.67 14.43
N PHE A 16 0.17 20.16 13.36
CA PHE A 16 0.18 19.48 12.07
C PHE A 16 0.99 18.19 12.13
N TRP A 17 2.21 18.21 12.69
CA TRP A 17 3.14 17.08 12.64
C TRP A 17 3.07 16.15 13.86
N PHE A 18 2.71 16.65 15.04
CA PHE A 18 2.86 15.91 16.30
C PHE A 18 1.55 15.71 17.05
N ARG A 19 0.41 16.03 16.41
CA ARG A 19 -0.89 15.73 17.01
C ARG A 19 -0.99 14.25 17.34
N GLN A 20 -1.54 13.94 18.51
CA GLN A 20 -1.79 12.57 18.94
C GLN A 20 -3.12 12.06 18.36
N ILE A 21 -3.08 10.86 17.76
CA ILE A 21 -4.22 10.20 17.12
C ILE A 21 -4.40 8.78 17.66
N PRO A 22 -5.60 8.18 17.52
CA PRO A 22 -5.80 6.75 17.79
C PRO A 22 -4.91 5.87 16.90
N PRO A 23 -4.35 4.76 17.43
CA PRO A 23 -3.43 3.88 16.68
C PRO A 23 -4.11 3.06 15.57
N HIS A 24 -5.41 3.02 15.52
CA HIS A 24 -6.21 2.18 14.64
C HIS A 24 -5.87 2.32 13.16
N VAL A 25 -5.58 3.56 12.70
CA VAL A 25 -5.21 3.81 11.30
C VAL A 25 -3.94 3.06 10.90
N TYR A 26 -2.95 2.99 11.79
CA TYR A 26 -1.70 2.27 11.54
C TYR A 26 -1.91 0.77 11.55
N ALA A 27 -2.75 0.26 12.44
CA ALA A 27 -3.10 -1.15 12.46
C ALA A 27 -3.88 -1.58 11.21
N VAL A 28 -4.83 -0.77 10.74
CA VAL A 28 -5.58 -1.05 9.49
C VAL A 28 -4.65 -0.99 8.28
N LEU A 29 -3.76 0.01 8.19
CA LEU A 29 -2.74 0.07 7.15
C LEU A 29 -1.82 -1.15 7.20
N ARG A 30 -1.32 -1.52 8.38
CA ARG A 30 -0.48 -2.71 8.58
C ARG A 30 -1.15 -3.98 8.04
N ILE A 31 -2.43 -4.20 8.38
CA ILE A 31 -3.18 -5.38 7.93
C ILE A 31 -3.39 -5.33 6.41
N ALA A 32 -3.87 -4.19 5.88
CA ALA A 32 -4.14 -4.05 4.47
C ALA A 32 -2.88 -4.29 3.61
N PHE A 33 -1.77 -3.64 3.99
CA PHE A 33 -0.51 -3.79 3.25
C PHE A 33 0.18 -5.12 3.52
N GLY A 34 0.00 -5.70 4.70
CA GLY A 34 0.45 -7.06 4.97
C GLY A 34 -0.22 -8.08 4.07
N VAL A 35 -1.55 -8.00 3.92
CA VAL A 35 -2.30 -8.86 2.99
C VAL A 35 -1.85 -8.62 1.54
N LEU A 36 -1.67 -7.37 1.11
CA LEU A 36 -1.21 -7.08 -0.25
C LEU A 36 0.20 -7.61 -0.51
N CYS A 37 1.12 -7.48 0.44
CA CYS A 37 2.46 -8.07 0.34
C CYS A 37 2.41 -9.61 0.25
N LEU A 38 1.52 -10.25 1.01
CA LEU A 38 1.32 -11.71 0.95
C LEU A 38 0.76 -12.13 -0.40
N LEU A 39 -0.24 -11.43 -0.93
CA LEU A 39 -0.83 -11.74 -2.23
C LEU A 39 0.18 -11.54 -3.37
N ASP A 40 0.99 -10.49 -3.31
CA ASP A 40 2.06 -10.21 -4.27
C ASP A 40 3.13 -11.31 -4.23
N LEU A 41 3.61 -11.67 -3.03
CA LEU A 41 4.59 -12.76 -2.84
C LEU A 41 4.08 -14.09 -3.37
N LEU A 42 2.82 -14.45 -3.05
CA LEU A 42 2.21 -15.70 -3.49
C LEU A 42 1.88 -15.67 -5.00
N GLY A 43 1.65 -14.51 -5.59
CA GLY A 43 1.48 -14.33 -7.02
C GLY A 43 2.77 -14.60 -7.82
N ALA A 44 3.94 -14.47 -7.20
CA ALA A 44 5.23 -14.79 -7.78
C ALA A 44 5.59 -16.29 -7.65
N THR A 45 4.62 -17.17 -7.86
CA THR A 45 4.78 -18.63 -7.87
C THR A 45 4.63 -19.17 -9.31
N PRO A 46 5.25 -20.28 -9.68
CA PRO A 46 6.05 -21.22 -8.87
C PRO A 46 7.42 -20.67 -8.45
N ILE A 47 7.84 -21.04 -7.24
CA ILE A 47 9.10 -20.57 -6.63
C ILE A 47 10.31 -20.86 -7.53
N SER A 48 10.33 -22.05 -8.18
CA SER A 48 11.38 -22.43 -9.12
C SER A 48 11.51 -21.47 -10.31
N MET A 49 10.45 -20.78 -10.68
CA MET A 49 10.44 -19.86 -11.82
C MET A 49 10.96 -18.48 -11.44
N PHE A 50 10.53 -17.93 -10.31
CA PHE A 50 10.80 -16.54 -9.92
C PHE A 50 11.93 -16.39 -8.90
N TRP A 51 12.17 -17.43 -8.08
CA TRP A 51 13.08 -17.36 -6.95
C TRP A 51 14.34 -18.20 -7.14
N ASP A 52 14.31 -19.25 -7.96
CA ASP A 52 15.48 -20.05 -8.28
C ASP A 52 16.48 -19.21 -9.08
N LEU A 53 17.75 -19.47 -8.88
CA LEU A 53 18.86 -18.85 -9.63
C LEU A 53 18.88 -19.26 -11.10
N ASN A 54 18.30 -20.41 -11.43
CA ASN A 54 18.13 -20.92 -12.80
C ASN A 54 16.74 -20.62 -13.36
N GLY A 55 15.92 -19.85 -12.63
CA GLY A 55 14.58 -19.45 -13.07
C GLY A 55 14.59 -18.39 -14.17
N ILE A 56 13.40 -17.84 -14.47
CA ILE A 56 13.26 -16.81 -15.51
C ILE A 56 14.05 -15.55 -15.11
N ALA A 57 15.07 -15.27 -15.91
CA ALA A 57 15.90 -14.07 -15.91
C ALA A 57 16.38 -13.60 -14.52
N PRO A 58 17.15 -14.38 -13.83
CA PRO A 58 17.96 -13.87 -12.77
C PRO A 58 18.99 -12.91 -13.39
N LEU A 59 18.88 -11.60 -13.12
CA LEU A 59 19.93 -10.67 -13.57
C LEU A 59 21.24 -11.03 -12.88
N PRO A 60 22.32 -11.27 -13.65
CA PRO A 60 23.63 -11.47 -13.07
C PRO A 60 24.05 -10.22 -12.30
N GLY A 61 24.49 -10.39 -11.06
CA GLY A 61 25.07 -9.31 -10.26
C GLY A 61 24.10 -8.32 -9.61
N GLY A 62 22.79 -8.50 -9.75
CA GLY A 62 21.79 -7.65 -9.12
C GLY A 62 21.61 -7.98 -7.63
N GLY A 63 21.30 -6.95 -6.85
CA GLY A 63 20.97 -7.04 -5.45
C GLY A 63 21.82 -6.13 -4.58
N PRO A 64 21.31 -5.74 -3.40
CA PRO A 64 22.08 -4.94 -2.46
C PRO A 64 23.39 -5.63 -2.10
N LEU A 65 24.50 -4.92 -2.26
CA LEU A 65 25.81 -5.37 -1.84
C LEU A 65 26.36 -6.62 -2.57
N GLY A 66 25.87 -6.98 -3.75
CA GLY A 66 26.32 -8.16 -4.47
C GLY A 66 25.99 -9.50 -3.80
N PHE A 67 25.03 -9.49 -2.86
CA PHE A 67 24.64 -10.67 -2.09
C PHE A 67 24.26 -11.86 -2.97
N ARG A 68 23.54 -11.62 -4.06
CA ARG A 68 23.18 -12.67 -4.99
C ARG A 68 24.42 -13.32 -5.63
N SER A 69 25.36 -12.51 -6.10
CA SER A 69 26.63 -13.01 -6.67
C SER A 69 27.40 -13.84 -5.65
N TRP A 70 27.40 -13.43 -4.39
CA TRP A 70 28.03 -14.18 -3.30
C TRP A 70 27.30 -15.50 -3.03
N VAL A 71 25.95 -15.52 -3.00
CA VAL A 71 25.15 -16.74 -2.83
C VAL A 71 25.39 -17.73 -3.96
N VAL A 72 25.48 -17.26 -5.21
CA VAL A 72 25.81 -18.10 -6.37
C VAL A 72 27.20 -18.72 -6.20
N ALA A 73 28.18 -17.90 -5.87
CA ALA A 73 29.55 -18.33 -5.72
C ALA A 73 29.74 -19.32 -4.54
N SER A 74 28.91 -19.23 -3.50
CA SER A 74 28.98 -20.12 -2.32
C SER A 74 28.37 -21.50 -2.51
N GLY A 75 27.68 -21.76 -3.62
CA GLY A 75 26.97 -23.02 -3.88
C GLY A 75 25.68 -23.23 -3.07
N PHE A 76 25.29 -22.26 -2.22
CA PHE A 76 24.05 -22.31 -1.42
C PHE A 76 22.79 -21.85 -2.17
N ALA A 77 22.91 -21.64 -3.47
CA ALA A 77 21.91 -21.01 -4.29
C ALA A 77 20.47 -21.57 -4.16
N PRO A 78 20.22 -22.87 -4.25
CA PRO A 78 18.85 -23.39 -4.15
C PRO A 78 18.24 -23.21 -2.76
N ALA A 79 19.03 -23.45 -1.70
CA ALA A 79 18.60 -23.27 -0.33
C ALA A 79 18.32 -21.80 -0.01
N ALA A 80 19.14 -20.87 -0.54
CA ALA A 80 19.00 -19.44 -0.30
C ALA A 80 17.68 -18.88 -0.88
N ALA A 81 17.26 -19.33 -2.06
CA ALA A 81 15.98 -18.92 -2.64
C ALA A 81 14.80 -19.28 -1.72
N TRP A 82 14.78 -20.51 -1.23
CA TRP A 82 13.76 -20.95 -0.27
C TRP A 82 13.82 -20.21 1.07
N MET A 83 15.02 -19.93 1.58
CA MET A 83 15.22 -19.18 2.82
C MET A 83 14.69 -17.74 2.68
N VAL A 84 15.01 -17.07 1.57
CA VAL A 84 14.52 -15.71 1.31
C VAL A 84 13.00 -15.70 1.16
N PHE A 85 12.43 -16.61 0.38
CA PHE A 85 10.99 -16.73 0.23
C PHE A 85 10.29 -16.99 1.56
N THR A 86 10.74 -18.01 2.31
CA THR A 86 10.13 -18.39 3.60
C THR A 86 10.28 -17.28 4.63
N GLY A 87 11.45 -16.66 4.70
CA GLY A 87 11.69 -15.53 5.59
C GLY A 87 10.81 -14.33 5.27
N THR A 88 10.63 -14.02 3.99
CA THR A 88 9.72 -12.96 3.52
C THR A 88 8.26 -13.29 3.87
N LEU A 89 7.83 -14.54 3.63
CA LEU A 89 6.49 -15.01 3.96
C LEU A 89 6.21 -14.87 5.46
N LEU A 90 7.15 -15.32 6.31
CA LEU A 90 7.02 -15.21 7.76
C LEU A 90 6.99 -13.75 8.23
N ALA A 91 7.83 -12.89 7.68
CA ALA A 91 7.83 -11.46 8.01
C ALA A 91 6.46 -10.81 7.68
N TYR A 92 5.92 -11.07 6.49
CA TYR A 92 4.62 -10.54 6.09
C TYR A 92 3.46 -11.11 6.92
N LEU A 93 3.50 -12.40 7.26
CA LEU A 93 2.53 -13.02 8.16
C LEU A 93 2.58 -12.39 9.55
N CYS A 94 3.76 -12.27 10.15
CA CYS A 94 3.94 -11.64 11.45
C CYS A 94 3.45 -10.19 11.44
N MET A 95 3.81 -9.42 10.42
CA MET A 95 3.33 -8.05 10.25
C MET A 95 1.79 -8.01 10.14
N THR A 96 1.19 -8.83 9.30
CA THR A 96 -0.27 -8.85 9.09
C THR A 96 -1.00 -9.18 10.39
N LEU A 97 -0.54 -10.19 11.12
CA LEU A 97 -1.13 -10.64 12.38
C LEU A 97 -0.78 -9.73 13.58
N GLY A 98 0.17 -8.83 13.42
CA GLY A 98 0.63 -7.94 14.48
C GLY A 98 1.56 -8.62 15.50
N ILE A 99 2.14 -9.75 15.15
CA ILE A 99 3.10 -10.46 16.00
C ILE A 99 4.46 -9.75 15.90
N GLY A 100 5.03 -9.37 17.05
CA GLY A 100 6.33 -8.70 17.10
C GLY A 100 6.28 -7.18 16.86
N GLY A 101 5.09 -6.57 16.70
CA GLY A 101 4.93 -5.12 16.59
C GLY A 101 5.79 -4.49 15.49
N ASN A 102 6.55 -3.46 15.83
CA ASN A 102 7.42 -2.75 14.88
C ASN A 102 8.54 -3.59 14.30
N ALA A 103 9.06 -4.57 15.05
CA ALA A 103 10.10 -5.46 14.53
C ALA A 103 9.61 -6.25 13.31
N ALA A 104 8.35 -6.69 13.29
CA ALA A 104 7.77 -7.35 12.14
C ALA A 104 7.62 -6.41 10.93
N VAL A 105 7.30 -5.13 11.16
CA VAL A 105 7.23 -4.13 10.08
C VAL A 105 8.63 -3.88 9.48
N ILE A 106 9.64 -3.74 10.34
CA ILE A 106 11.03 -3.58 9.90
C ILE A 106 11.49 -4.81 9.12
N ALA A 107 11.24 -6.01 9.64
CA ALA A 107 11.58 -7.25 8.95
C ALA A 107 10.86 -7.34 7.59
N SER A 108 9.61 -6.91 7.51
CA SER A 108 8.83 -6.88 6.26
C SER A 108 9.41 -5.87 5.26
N LEU A 109 9.84 -4.69 5.71
CA LEU A 109 10.50 -3.72 4.82
C LEU A 109 11.82 -4.28 4.27
N VAL A 110 12.66 -4.85 5.14
CA VAL A 110 13.93 -5.46 4.73
C VAL A 110 13.67 -6.61 3.75
N ALA A 111 12.73 -7.49 4.06
CA ALA A 111 12.35 -8.61 3.19
C ALA A 111 11.81 -8.13 1.85
N HIS A 112 10.99 -7.06 1.84
CA HIS A 112 10.44 -6.46 0.62
C HIS A 112 11.54 -5.89 -0.28
N VAL A 113 12.46 -5.09 0.28
CA VAL A 113 13.61 -4.56 -0.45
C VAL A 113 14.48 -5.68 -0.99
N TRP A 114 14.64 -6.73 -0.21
CA TRP A 114 15.43 -7.90 -0.63
C TRP A 114 14.76 -8.69 -1.74
N GLN A 115 13.45 -8.95 -1.62
CA GLN A 115 12.63 -9.58 -2.66
C GLN A 115 12.75 -8.83 -4.00
N THR A 116 12.58 -7.52 -3.98
CA THR A 116 12.65 -6.68 -5.19
C THR A 116 14.05 -6.64 -5.81
N ALA A 117 15.09 -6.79 -5.00
CA ALA A 117 16.47 -6.88 -5.48
C ALA A 117 16.86 -8.29 -5.95
N TRP A 118 16.14 -9.32 -5.49
CA TRP A 118 16.41 -10.71 -5.88
C TRP A 118 16.03 -10.99 -7.33
N ASN A 119 14.84 -10.57 -7.75
CA ASN A 119 14.38 -10.69 -9.12
C ASN A 119 13.59 -9.43 -9.51
N VAL A 120 14.02 -8.77 -10.59
CA VAL A 120 13.39 -7.53 -11.07
C VAL A 120 12.23 -7.76 -12.03
N LEU A 121 12.05 -8.99 -12.53
CA LEU A 121 11.00 -9.29 -13.52
C LEU A 121 9.57 -9.08 -12.98
N PRO A 122 9.22 -9.54 -11.77
CA PRO A 122 7.89 -9.29 -11.22
C PRO A 122 7.71 -7.86 -10.72
N LEU A 123 8.73 -6.99 -10.85
CA LEU A 123 8.63 -5.62 -10.35
C LEU A 123 7.60 -4.81 -11.12
N SER A 124 6.73 -4.20 -10.38
CA SER A 124 5.75 -3.21 -10.86
C SER A 124 5.85 -1.92 -10.04
N ALA A 125 5.17 -0.88 -10.49
CA ALA A 125 5.06 0.36 -9.71
C ALA A 125 4.49 0.13 -8.29
N ALA A 126 3.75 -0.97 -8.08
CA ALA A 126 3.26 -1.39 -6.77
C ALA A 126 4.38 -1.54 -5.73
N HIS A 127 5.51 -2.11 -6.10
CA HIS A 127 6.62 -2.36 -5.18
C HIS A 127 7.23 -1.07 -4.63
N GLN A 128 7.30 -0.01 -5.44
CA GLN A 128 7.76 1.30 -4.99
C GLN A 128 6.79 1.90 -3.96
N VAL A 129 5.49 1.75 -4.20
CA VAL A 129 4.45 2.21 -3.27
C VAL A 129 4.47 1.39 -1.98
N LEU A 130 4.60 0.07 -2.07
CA LEU A 130 4.73 -0.83 -0.92
C LEU A 130 5.96 -0.45 -0.06
N THR A 131 7.11 -0.19 -0.69
CA THR A 131 8.31 0.28 0.01
C THR A 131 8.03 1.59 0.76
N ALA A 132 7.40 2.58 0.13
CA ALA A 132 7.07 3.85 0.74
C ALA A 132 6.12 3.71 1.95
N VAL A 133 5.10 2.85 1.83
CA VAL A 133 4.16 2.56 2.92
C VAL A 133 4.87 1.84 4.07
N LEU A 134 5.60 0.77 3.81
CA LEU A 134 6.33 0.02 4.83
C LEU A 134 7.33 0.92 5.55
N PHE A 135 8.07 1.76 4.83
CA PHE A 135 8.96 2.77 5.42
C PHE A 135 8.21 3.70 6.38
N SER A 136 7.03 4.20 5.99
CA SER A 136 6.24 5.05 6.86
C SER A 136 5.75 4.33 8.11
N LEU A 137 5.35 3.06 7.98
CA LEU A 137 4.86 2.24 9.09
C LEU A 137 5.96 1.85 10.10
N VAL A 138 7.23 1.82 9.68
CA VAL A 138 8.37 1.61 10.61
C VAL A 138 8.40 2.66 11.72
N TRP A 139 7.97 3.89 11.45
CA TRP A 139 7.97 4.99 12.42
C TRP A 139 6.70 5.06 13.26
N ALA A 140 5.73 4.18 13.01
CA ALA A 140 4.50 4.06 13.76
C ALA A 140 4.54 2.81 14.64
N ASP A 141 4.02 2.88 15.87
CA ASP A 141 3.84 1.69 16.70
C ASP A 141 2.58 0.93 16.23
N CYS A 142 2.77 0.09 15.23
CA CYS A 142 1.68 -0.65 14.58
C CYS A 142 1.16 -1.84 15.42
N GLY A 143 1.82 -2.16 16.55
CA GLY A 143 1.50 -3.32 17.37
C GLY A 143 0.49 -3.05 18.51
N GLN A 144 -0.03 -1.83 18.63
CA GLN A 144 -0.86 -1.45 19.78
C GLN A 144 -2.28 -2.02 19.76
N VAL A 145 -2.88 -2.16 18.57
CA VAL A 145 -4.27 -2.64 18.41
C VAL A 145 -4.39 -3.61 17.22
N LEU A 146 -5.48 -4.37 17.18
CA LEU A 146 -5.77 -5.34 16.11
C LEU A 146 -4.63 -6.35 15.93
N THR A 147 -4.14 -6.93 17.03
CA THR A 147 -3.11 -7.96 17.03
C THR A 147 -3.69 -9.28 17.50
N VAL A 148 -3.12 -10.40 17.09
CA VAL A 148 -3.49 -11.72 17.59
C VAL A 148 -2.81 -12.04 18.93
N SER A 149 -1.89 -11.20 19.40
CA SER A 149 -1.20 -11.38 20.69
C SER A 149 -2.13 -11.03 21.84
N PRO A 150 -2.42 -11.94 22.79
CA PRO A 150 -3.28 -11.66 23.94
C PRO A 150 -2.77 -10.56 24.85
N LEU A 151 -1.45 -10.39 24.91
CA LEU A 151 -0.79 -9.40 25.79
C LEU A 151 -0.96 -7.95 25.33
N GLN A 152 -1.27 -7.73 24.06
CA GLN A 152 -1.39 -6.40 23.45
C GLN A 152 -2.85 -5.94 23.27
N ASN A 153 -3.80 -6.86 23.41
CA ASN A 153 -5.23 -6.58 23.25
C ASN A 153 -5.91 -6.02 24.52
N ALA A 154 -5.17 -5.75 25.57
CA ALA A 154 -5.68 -5.01 26.71
C ALA A 154 -6.01 -3.58 26.24
N VAL A 155 -7.29 -3.38 25.90
CA VAL A 155 -7.84 -2.07 25.47
C VAL A 155 -7.60 -1.06 26.60
N THR A 156 -6.52 -0.33 26.50
CA THR A 156 -6.33 0.87 27.32
C THR A 156 -6.96 2.02 26.52
N PRO A 157 -8.05 2.65 27.00
CA PRO A 157 -8.80 3.66 26.25
C PRO A 157 -7.99 4.91 25.86
N ALA A 158 -6.75 4.99 26.28
CA ALA A 158 -5.86 6.14 26.16
C ALA A 158 -4.70 5.97 25.19
N LEU A 159 -4.62 4.87 24.43
CA LEU A 159 -3.53 4.68 23.48
C LEU A 159 -3.59 5.72 22.37
N ARG A 160 -2.58 6.57 22.31
CA ARG A 160 -2.42 7.59 21.29
C ARG A 160 -0.99 7.60 20.80
N GLN A 161 -0.82 7.94 19.53
CA GLN A 161 0.52 8.09 18.94
C GLN A 161 0.58 9.25 17.96
N SER A 162 1.79 9.66 17.61
CA SER A 162 2.03 10.78 16.71
C SER A 162 1.40 10.55 15.34
N ILE A 163 0.83 11.60 14.76
CA ILE A 163 0.34 11.62 13.38
C ILE A 163 1.48 11.67 12.34
N ALA A 164 2.72 11.92 12.75
CA ALA A 164 3.84 12.17 11.84
C ALA A 164 4.05 11.05 10.80
N PRO A 165 4.08 9.76 11.15
CA PRO A 165 4.21 8.68 10.15
C PRO A 165 3.08 8.72 9.11
N LEU A 166 1.85 9.03 9.53
CA LEU A 166 0.70 9.16 8.63
C LEU A 166 0.87 10.35 7.68
N ARG A 167 1.41 11.46 8.16
CA ARG A 167 1.72 12.62 7.32
C ARG A 167 2.80 12.31 6.29
N VAL A 168 3.86 11.62 6.70
CA VAL A 168 4.91 11.17 5.78
C VAL A 168 4.28 10.32 4.65
N LEU A 169 3.43 9.36 5.00
CA LEU A 169 2.73 8.53 4.01
C LEU A 169 1.83 9.38 3.09
N GLN A 170 1.06 10.32 3.64
CA GLN A 170 0.21 11.21 2.84
C GLN A 170 1.03 12.02 1.83
N TYR A 171 2.19 12.57 2.25
CA TYR A 171 3.10 13.28 1.35
C TYR A 171 3.70 12.37 0.28
N GLN A 172 4.12 11.17 0.64
CA GLN A 172 4.64 10.19 -0.32
C GLN A 172 3.60 9.85 -1.39
N VAL A 173 2.34 9.60 -1.00
CA VAL A 173 1.26 9.33 -1.95
C VAL A 173 1.01 10.54 -2.85
N CYS A 174 0.96 11.75 -2.30
CA CYS A 174 0.84 12.97 -3.09
C CYS A 174 2.00 13.15 -4.08
N LEU A 175 3.23 12.85 -3.65
CA LEU A 175 4.42 12.94 -4.49
C LEU A 175 4.39 11.88 -5.60
N ILE A 176 3.96 10.65 -5.31
CA ILE A 176 3.81 9.57 -6.29
C ILE A 176 2.86 10.01 -7.40
N TYR A 177 1.68 10.53 -7.07
CA TYR A 177 0.74 11.01 -8.08
C TYR A 177 1.31 12.18 -8.89
N PHE A 178 1.84 13.18 -8.21
CA PHE A 178 2.35 14.36 -8.87
C PHE A 178 3.53 14.05 -9.80
N SER A 179 4.51 13.29 -9.33
CA SER A 179 5.67 12.89 -10.14
C SER A 179 5.27 11.99 -11.33
N SER A 180 4.30 11.11 -11.13
CA SER A 180 3.71 10.29 -12.19
C SER A 180 3.05 11.16 -13.26
N GLY A 181 2.25 12.15 -12.84
CA GLY A 181 1.61 13.10 -13.75
C GLY A 181 2.61 13.94 -14.52
N VAL A 182 3.66 14.46 -13.86
CA VAL A 182 4.74 15.22 -14.51
C VAL A 182 5.49 14.34 -15.52
N SER A 183 5.84 13.11 -15.15
CA SER A 183 6.50 12.17 -16.06
C SER A 183 5.65 11.86 -17.28
N LYS A 184 4.34 11.61 -17.08
CA LYS A 184 3.39 11.39 -18.18
C LYS A 184 3.28 12.63 -19.09
N PHE A 185 3.20 13.82 -18.52
CA PHE A 185 3.15 15.06 -19.30
C PHE A 185 4.36 15.26 -20.20
N SER A 186 5.52 14.70 -19.86
CA SER A 186 6.72 14.72 -20.69
C SER A 186 6.66 13.79 -21.91
N SER A 187 5.74 12.80 -21.92
CA SER A 187 5.57 11.83 -23.01
C SER A 187 4.62 12.36 -24.09
N GLU A 188 4.96 12.12 -25.35
CA GLU A 188 4.14 12.52 -26.50
C GLU A 188 2.77 11.84 -26.49
N LEU A 189 2.73 10.52 -26.26
CA LEU A 189 1.49 9.74 -26.21
C LEU A 189 0.48 10.23 -25.17
N TRP A 190 0.97 10.82 -24.07
CA TRP A 190 0.10 11.42 -23.06
C TRP A 190 -0.39 12.79 -23.48
N ARG A 191 0.43 13.54 -24.22
CA ARG A 191 0.07 14.90 -24.71
C ARG A 191 -0.88 14.87 -25.88
N ASP A 192 -0.77 13.87 -26.76
CA ASP A 192 -1.68 13.70 -27.91
C ASP A 192 -2.95 12.92 -27.56
N GLY A 193 -3.04 12.40 -26.31
CA GLY A 193 -4.23 11.69 -25.81
C GLY A 193 -4.34 10.21 -26.21
N SER A 194 -3.30 9.62 -26.79
CA SER A 194 -3.33 8.26 -27.30
C SER A 194 -2.81 7.20 -26.32
N ALA A 195 -2.22 7.61 -25.18
CA ALA A 195 -1.49 6.73 -24.26
C ALA A 195 -2.30 5.52 -23.79
N ILE A 196 -3.55 5.71 -23.37
CA ILE A 196 -4.39 4.60 -22.88
C ILE A 196 -4.77 3.65 -24.03
N TYR A 197 -5.02 4.18 -25.24
CA TYR A 197 -5.31 3.34 -26.40
C TYR A 197 -4.10 2.42 -26.70
N TYR A 198 -2.90 2.96 -26.75
CA TYR A 198 -1.69 2.17 -26.95
C TYR A 198 -1.40 1.21 -25.77
N ALA A 199 -1.64 1.64 -24.53
CA ALA A 199 -1.49 0.74 -23.38
C ALA A 199 -2.42 -0.47 -23.48
N MET A 200 -3.68 -0.26 -23.86
CA MET A 200 -4.65 -1.35 -24.08
C MET A 200 -4.27 -2.26 -25.25
N SER A 201 -3.46 -1.76 -26.17
CA SER A 201 -3.01 -2.46 -27.37
C SER A 201 -1.64 -3.13 -27.20
N HIS A 202 -0.95 -2.90 -26.08
CA HIS A 202 0.41 -3.37 -25.87
C HIS A 202 0.44 -4.76 -25.21
N ASN A 203 1.10 -5.72 -25.85
CA ASN A 203 1.12 -7.16 -25.48
C ASN A 203 1.52 -7.46 -24.02
N ILE A 204 2.27 -6.55 -23.34
CA ILE A 204 2.71 -6.77 -21.96
C ILE A 204 1.64 -6.34 -20.95
N VAL A 205 0.83 -5.32 -21.26
CA VAL A 205 -0.11 -4.72 -20.32
C VAL A 205 -1.58 -4.83 -20.77
N GLN A 206 -1.82 -5.34 -21.98
CA GLN A 206 -3.19 -5.58 -22.46
C GLN A 206 -3.83 -6.73 -21.67
N ARG A 207 -5.03 -6.53 -21.19
CA ARG A 207 -5.86 -7.60 -20.62
C ARG A 207 -6.75 -8.28 -21.65
N PHE A 208 -7.13 -7.55 -22.68
CA PHE A 208 -7.99 -8.04 -23.76
C PHE A 208 -7.22 -8.04 -25.09
N PRO A 209 -7.43 -9.05 -25.98
CA PRO A 209 -6.81 -9.06 -27.29
C PRO A 209 -7.14 -7.81 -28.12
N LEU A 210 -6.24 -7.39 -28.98
CA LEU A 210 -6.36 -6.16 -29.81
C LEU A 210 -7.57 -6.11 -30.72
N ASP A 211 -8.02 -7.26 -31.23
CA ASP A 211 -9.20 -7.42 -32.08
C ASP A 211 -10.52 -7.08 -31.34
N VAL A 212 -10.48 -7.00 -30.02
CA VAL A 212 -11.63 -6.66 -29.17
C VAL A 212 -11.72 -5.14 -28.87
N VAL A 213 -10.64 -4.36 -29.11
CA VAL A 213 -10.63 -2.91 -28.89
C VAL A 213 -10.91 -2.17 -30.20
N PRO A 214 -12.18 -1.86 -30.51
CA PRO A 214 -12.51 -1.22 -31.76
C PRO A 214 -12.01 0.21 -31.84
N LEU A 215 -11.73 0.71 -33.04
CA LEU A 215 -11.34 2.11 -33.28
C LEU A 215 -12.35 3.11 -32.73
N SER A 216 -13.64 2.73 -32.64
CA SER A 216 -14.68 3.55 -32.00
C SER A 216 -14.41 3.84 -30.51
N PHE A 217 -13.55 3.05 -29.86
CA PHE A 217 -13.17 3.24 -28.47
C PHE A 217 -12.07 4.29 -28.29
N GLN A 218 -11.46 4.78 -29.37
CA GLN A 218 -10.37 5.76 -29.30
C GLN A 218 -10.76 7.03 -28.55
N GLY A 219 -11.98 7.54 -28.74
CA GLY A 219 -12.46 8.73 -28.04
C GLY A 219 -12.53 8.54 -26.52
N VAL A 220 -12.97 7.36 -26.07
CA VAL A 220 -13.00 7.02 -24.62
C VAL A 220 -11.59 6.89 -24.08
N ALA A 221 -10.69 6.27 -24.80
CA ALA A 221 -9.27 6.14 -24.41
C ALA A 221 -8.59 7.51 -24.30
N THR A 222 -8.85 8.42 -25.25
CA THR A 222 -8.35 9.79 -25.21
C THR A 222 -8.88 10.57 -24.00
N LEU A 223 -10.19 10.50 -23.73
CA LEU A 223 -10.77 11.13 -22.54
C LEU A 223 -10.17 10.56 -21.26
N THR A 224 -9.96 9.25 -21.18
CA THR A 224 -9.34 8.58 -20.02
C THR A 224 -7.88 8.98 -19.89
N THR A 225 -7.13 9.15 -20.99
CA THR A 225 -5.74 9.62 -20.99
C THR A 225 -5.64 11.00 -20.34
N TYR A 226 -6.39 11.98 -20.83
CA TYR A 226 -6.36 13.33 -20.26
C TYR A 226 -6.94 13.37 -18.84
N GLY A 227 -8.00 12.60 -18.57
CA GLY A 227 -8.59 12.47 -17.24
C GLY A 227 -7.59 11.95 -16.21
N THR A 228 -6.80 10.94 -16.57
CA THR A 228 -5.73 10.39 -15.73
C THR A 228 -4.65 11.43 -15.48
N LEU A 229 -4.18 12.10 -16.52
CA LEU A 229 -3.14 13.13 -16.42
C LEU A 229 -3.55 14.30 -15.50
N VAL A 230 -4.76 14.82 -15.72
CA VAL A 230 -5.31 15.91 -14.89
C VAL A 230 -5.52 15.43 -13.45
N PHE A 231 -6.04 14.23 -13.26
CA PHE A 231 -6.24 13.66 -11.92
C PHE A 231 -4.93 13.53 -11.17
N GLU A 232 -3.89 12.96 -11.78
CA GLU A 232 -2.59 12.75 -11.12
C GLU A 232 -1.93 14.09 -10.73
N LEU A 233 -1.94 15.07 -11.60
CA LEU A 233 -1.38 16.41 -11.31
C LEU A 233 -2.19 17.16 -10.25
N ALA A 234 -3.51 17.04 -10.25
CA ALA A 234 -4.39 17.74 -9.34
C ALA A 234 -4.55 17.04 -7.96
N PHE A 235 -4.26 15.73 -7.87
CA PHE A 235 -4.49 14.92 -6.67
C PHE A 235 -3.96 15.54 -5.38
N PRO A 236 -2.69 16.02 -5.28
CA PRO A 236 -2.17 16.58 -4.03
C PRO A 236 -2.98 17.77 -3.53
N PHE A 237 -3.44 18.61 -4.42
CA PHE A 237 -4.18 19.83 -4.10
C PHE A 237 -5.63 19.48 -3.69
N LEU A 238 -6.28 18.61 -4.45
CA LEU A 238 -7.65 18.22 -4.23
C LEU A 238 -7.84 17.36 -2.97
N VAL A 239 -6.89 16.44 -2.68
CA VAL A 239 -6.96 15.58 -1.49
C VAL A 239 -6.63 16.35 -0.20
N ALA A 240 -5.82 17.40 -0.30
CA ALA A 240 -5.50 18.27 0.84
C ALA A 240 -6.73 19.07 1.30
N TRP A 241 -7.57 19.48 0.37
CA TRP A 241 -8.75 20.29 0.69
C TRP A 241 -9.89 19.42 1.22
N ARG A 242 -10.38 19.73 2.42
CA ARG A 242 -11.39 18.89 3.12
C ARG A 242 -12.70 18.71 2.32
N ARG A 243 -13.10 19.70 1.51
CA ARG A 243 -14.36 19.65 0.73
C ARG A 243 -14.26 18.71 -0.48
N THR A 244 -13.10 18.63 -1.12
CA THR A 244 -12.88 17.83 -2.32
C THR A 244 -12.33 16.43 -2.03
N ARG A 245 -11.75 16.22 -0.84
CA ARG A 245 -11.06 14.99 -0.46
C ARG A 245 -11.84 13.72 -0.77
N VAL A 246 -13.08 13.62 -0.31
CA VAL A 246 -13.90 12.40 -0.51
C VAL A 246 -14.12 12.13 -1.98
N LEU A 247 -14.47 13.17 -2.75
CA LEU A 247 -14.69 13.05 -4.19
C LEU A 247 -13.38 12.64 -4.91
N THR A 248 -12.25 13.22 -4.52
CA THR A 248 -10.93 12.88 -5.07
C THR A 248 -10.59 11.41 -4.80
N LEU A 249 -10.81 10.92 -3.58
CA LEU A 249 -10.56 9.52 -3.24
C LEU A 249 -11.48 8.57 -4.02
N LEU A 250 -12.76 8.91 -4.16
CA LEU A 250 -13.72 8.12 -4.96
C LEU A 250 -13.33 8.11 -6.45
N ALA A 251 -12.95 9.26 -7.01
CA ALA A 251 -12.45 9.35 -8.38
C ALA A 251 -11.18 8.50 -8.57
N GLY A 252 -10.27 8.51 -7.59
CA GLY A 252 -9.08 7.67 -7.60
C GLY A 252 -9.39 6.17 -7.52
N VAL A 253 -10.38 5.77 -6.70
CA VAL A 253 -10.87 4.38 -6.70
C VAL A 253 -11.40 4.01 -8.08
N GLY A 254 -12.22 4.86 -8.71
CA GLY A 254 -12.72 4.64 -10.06
C GLY A 254 -11.61 4.50 -11.10
N LEU A 255 -10.59 5.38 -11.04
CA LEU A 255 -9.43 5.33 -11.92
C LEU A 255 -8.66 4.01 -11.78
N HIS A 256 -8.35 3.60 -10.56
CA HIS A 256 -7.59 2.37 -10.33
C HIS A 256 -8.40 1.11 -10.62
N LEU A 257 -9.71 1.08 -10.33
CA LEU A 257 -10.57 -0.02 -10.73
C LEU A 257 -10.69 -0.09 -12.25
N GLY A 258 -10.82 1.05 -12.94
CA GLY A 258 -10.79 1.12 -14.40
C GLY A 258 -9.50 0.55 -14.97
N ALA A 259 -8.35 0.97 -14.43
CA ALA A 259 -7.04 0.44 -14.83
C ALA A 259 -6.93 -1.07 -14.56
N TRP A 260 -7.41 -1.55 -13.42
CA TRP A 260 -7.39 -2.98 -13.09
C TRP A 260 -8.26 -3.83 -14.03
N VAL A 261 -9.42 -3.31 -14.45
CA VAL A 261 -10.32 -4.01 -15.36
C VAL A 261 -9.75 -4.04 -16.78
N THR A 262 -9.11 -2.96 -17.22
CA THR A 262 -8.71 -2.79 -18.63
C THR A 262 -7.26 -3.18 -18.92
N LEU A 263 -6.38 -3.14 -17.91
CA LEU A 263 -4.94 -3.37 -18.05
C LEU A 263 -4.45 -4.44 -17.08
N GLU A 264 -3.42 -5.16 -17.47
CA GLU A 264 -2.71 -6.14 -16.64
C GLU A 264 -1.62 -5.41 -15.83
N VAL A 265 -2.03 -4.69 -14.79
CA VAL A 265 -1.14 -3.88 -13.93
C VAL A 265 -0.77 -4.56 -12.61
N GLY A 266 -1.04 -5.86 -12.50
CA GLY A 266 -0.76 -6.64 -11.30
C GLY A 266 -1.45 -6.06 -10.04
N PRO A 267 -0.78 -6.06 -8.88
CA PRO A 267 -1.34 -5.59 -7.62
C PRO A 267 -1.44 -4.05 -7.51
N PHE A 268 -0.91 -3.30 -8.49
CA PHE A 268 -0.73 -1.84 -8.40
C PHE A 268 -2.03 -1.10 -8.03
N SER A 269 -3.12 -1.43 -8.68
CA SER A 269 -4.41 -0.76 -8.44
C SER A 269 -4.89 -0.94 -6.99
N TRP A 270 -4.76 -2.15 -6.46
CA TRP A 270 -5.16 -2.46 -5.08
C TRP A 270 -4.26 -1.79 -4.06
N VAL A 271 -2.94 -1.76 -4.33
CA VAL A 271 -1.96 -1.06 -3.50
C VAL A 271 -2.29 0.43 -3.43
N MET A 272 -2.59 1.07 -4.58
CA MET A 272 -2.94 2.49 -4.61
C MET A 272 -4.25 2.78 -3.89
N ILE A 273 -5.30 1.98 -4.09
CA ILE A 273 -6.58 2.13 -3.37
C ILE A 273 -6.36 2.00 -1.85
N ALA A 274 -5.54 1.05 -1.41
CA ALA A 274 -5.24 0.88 0.01
C ALA A 274 -4.52 2.08 0.63
N THR A 275 -3.72 2.84 -0.15
CA THR A 275 -3.10 4.08 0.37
C THR A 275 -4.12 5.13 0.80
N TYR A 276 -5.33 5.10 0.26
CA TYR A 276 -6.38 6.06 0.60
C TYR A 276 -6.86 5.97 2.04
N ILE A 277 -6.63 4.82 2.71
CA ILE A 277 -6.86 4.67 4.16
C ILE A 277 -6.12 5.76 4.94
N ALA A 278 -4.93 6.18 4.47
CA ALA A 278 -4.14 7.23 5.11
C ALA A 278 -4.84 8.61 5.11
N PHE A 279 -5.80 8.85 4.23
CA PHE A 279 -6.53 10.12 4.13
C PHE A 279 -7.86 10.13 4.89
N LEU A 280 -8.26 8.99 5.46
CA LEU A 280 -9.46 8.90 6.31
C LEU A 280 -9.20 9.58 7.66
N PRO A 281 -10.23 10.19 8.28
CA PRO A 281 -10.10 10.75 9.61
C PRO A 281 -9.79 9.65 10.65
N PRO A 282 -8.63 9.70 11.35
CA PRO A 282 -8.20 8.63 12.26
C PRO A 282 -9.22 8.33 13.37
N GLU A 283 -9.89 9.35 13.88
CA GLU A 283 -10.89 9.23 14.93
C GLU A 283 -12.14 8.47 14.44
N ARG A 284 -12.62 8.76 13.23
CA ARG A 284 -13.76 8.03 12.65
C ARG A 284 -13.42 6.58 12.35
N LEU A 285 -12.19 6.35 11.84
CA LEU A 285 -11.74 4.99 11.57
C LEU A 285 -11.67 4.16 12.87
N ALA A 286 -11.15 4.75 13.95
CA ALA A 286 -11.13 4.10 15.26
C ALA A 286 -12.54 3.71 15.73
N THR A 287 -13.48 4.64 15.69
CA THR A 287 -14.88 4.37 16.07
C THR A 287 -15.49 3.22 15.27
N LEU A 288 -15.30 3.22 13.93
CA LEU A 288 -15.83 2.17 13.06
C LEU A 288 -15.22 0.79 13.39
N VAL A 289 -13.91 0.74 13.65
CA VAL A 289 -13.22 -0.50 14.01
C VAL A 289 -13.73 -1.03 15.35
N ASP A 290 -13.86 -0.15 16.35
CA ASP A 290 -14.34 -0.52 17.68
C ASP A 290 -15.79 -1.01 17.64
N GLU A 291 -16.67 -0.38 16.89
CA GLU A 291 -18.05 -0.84 16.70
C GLU A 291 -18.11 -2.23 16.07
N VAL A 292 -17.33 -2.49 15.03
CA VAL A 292 -17.27 -3.80 14.39
C VAL A 292 -16.77 -4.86 15.36
N TRP A 293 -15.77 -4.53 16.17
CA TRP A 293 -15.21 -5.43 17.18
C TRP A 293 -16.20 -5.75 18.29
N GLN A 294 -16.87 -4.74 18.83
CA GLN A 294 -17.89 -4.92 19.87
C GLN A 294 -19.09 -5.74 19.40
N ARG A 295 -19.56 -5.52 18.16
CA ARG A 295 -20.63 -6.33 17.56
C ARG A 295 -20.25 -7.80 17.43
N LYS A 296 -18.99 -8.10 17.06
CA LYS A 296 -18.48 -9.47 17.03
C LYS A 296 -18.42 -10.08 18.44
N ALA A 297 -17.86 -9.36 19.40
CA ALA A 297 -17.75 -9.83 20.78
C ALA A 297 -19.14 -10.11 21.41
N ALA A 298 -20.14 -9.29 21.12
CA ALA A 298 -21.51 -9.49 21.59
C ALA A 298 -22.18 -10.78 21.01
N ARG A 299 -21.85 -11.14 19.76
CA ARG A 299 -22.36 -12.37 19.12
C ARG A 299 -21.76 -13.66 19.68
N TYR A 300 -20.56 -13.57 20.28
CA TYR A 300 -19.84 -14.71 20.83
C TYR A 300 -19.99 -14.83 22.38
N ARG A 301 -20.80 -13.99 23.05
CA ARG A 301 -21.13 -14.20 24.47
C ARG A 301 -21.99 -15.45 24.58
N PRO A 302 -21.51 -16.51 25.27
CA PRO A 302 -22.36 -17.65 25.56
C PRO A 302 -23.54 -17.15 26.39
N SER A 303 -24.76 -17.58 26.04
CA SER A 303 -25.93 -17.37 26.86
C SER A 303 -25.62 -17.89 28.27
N THR A 304 -25.58 -17.02 29.26
CA THR A 304 -25.51 -17.43 30.67
C THR A 304 -26.66 -18.35 30.92
N PRO A 305 -26.40 -19.60 31.46
CA PRO A 305 -27.49 -20.46 31.87
C PRO A 305 -28.30 -19.67 32.90
N SER A 306 -29.60 -19.54 32.67
CA SER A 306 -30.53 -19.04 33.69
C SER A 306 -30.37 -19.94 34.90
N GLN A 307 -29.84 -19.40 36.01
CA GLN A 307 -29.90 -20.09 37.30
C GLN A 307 -31.39 -20.16 37.64
N GLY A 308 -31.99 -21.34 37.35
CA GLY A 308 -33.30 -21.70 37.83
C GLY A 308 -33.23 -21.77 39.36
N LEU A 309 -34.04 -20.99 40.02
CA LEU A 309 -34.38 -21.10 41.44
C LEU A 309 -35.13 -22.39 41.70
#